data_4d3b145e5af7e7aa6a2ee311630a1990
#
_entry.id   4d3b145e5af7e7aa6a2ee311630a1990
#
_cell.length_a   1.000
_cell.length_b   1.000
_cell.length_c   1.000
_cell.angle_alpha   90.00
_cell.angle_beta   90.00
_cell.angle_gamma   90.00
#
_symmetry.space_group_name_H-M   'P 1'
#
loop_
_entity.id
_entity.type
_entity.pdbx_description
1 polymer ?
#
loop_
_entity_poly.entity_id
_entity_poly.type
_entity_poly.pdbx_seq_one_letter_code
_entity_poly.pdbx_strand_id
1 'polypeptide(L)'
;GSERTDGFIDIVVKRSGDQSLELDTTHTLSDIISIDVIDNGIGFTDENKDSFDTYRSGFKMSKGGKGFGRFMYLKYFRHVSIESIFYEEGKYKQRRFTFGHADEIIENEQIVDIEPNSDLHTGTVLHLSSIKSFDLDKGLEVIARKLVERLLVFFVTGGEYTPKITIKEENGSNSIVLNDYIGDNSDIQQIGKEEEFTIKGRENEWNFTVKIYKIYYSAITNKICLTANFREVTDSALHNYVPEFKETMFDITEYGTQKNYMIKVYVQGEYLDENVTTERDGFNFGKEDDIYSDLSEKQIMKTTSLIIKTYFSEEIEKRYNVKKQKVEHYVYTTAPWNKTLLKDVNMESIPIGVSEFDLEMRFQKIKFDKEQNARIALKELQDKYSSGDESGDITLEDEANEILKDVTETAKNDLAHYVCQRRRIIELFDNLRKRIDDGKSHKESEMHNLIFPMIKDDREIGYEDHNLWLLDERFNFTQYIASDKVISSSDHKEPDLAIFYESGLFYRNGDNAITSPIAIVEFKRPKRTSYPDEENPINQALRYAGKILAGKYEMPEGLEEVIVDKSITPVYIYIVCDVVPKIEEFADLAGLAISPDKQGYFGYNSKYNAYIEIKSFKKIIDDAKMRNQIFFKKLGLL
;
A
#
# COMPACT_ATOMS: atom_id res chain seq x y z
N GLY A 1 -27.63 33.87 -28.24
CA GLY A 1 -28.69 33.57 -27.35
C GLY A 1 -29.18 34.79 -26.62
N SER A 2 -30.48 34.96 -26.56
CA SER A 2 -31.07 35.97 -25.73
C SER A 2 -30.72 35.73 -24.26
N GLU A 3 -30.46 36.76 -23.52
CA GLU A 3 -30.30 36.80 -22.06
C GLU A 3 -31.65 36.49 -21.37
N ARG A 4 -32.17 35.25 -21.59
CA ARG A 4 -33.42 34.81 -20.97
C ARG A 4 -33.11 34.24 -19.57
N THR A 5 -33.73 34.80 -18.57
CA THR A 5 -33.70 34.27 -17.17
C THR A 5 -34.68 33.12 -16.98
N ASP A 6 -35.55 32.82 -17.94
CA ASP A 6 -36.59 31.78 -17.94
C ASP A 6 -36.27 30.59 -18.88
N GLY A 7 -35.01 30.38 -19.19
CA GLY A 7 -34.57 29.27 -20.05
C GLY A 7 -34.81 27.91 -19.38
N PHE A 8 -35.36 26.95 -20.13
CA PHE A 8 -35.47 25.56 -19.66
C PHE A 8 -35.06 24.55 -20.73
N ILE A 9 -34.66 23.37 -20.25
CA ILE A 9 -34.45 22.16 -21.05
C ILE A 9 -35.12 21.00 -20.34
N ASP A 10 -36.13 20.40 -20.98
CA ASP A 10 -36.78 19.19 -20.48
C ASP A 10 -36.30 17.96 -21.26
N ILE A 11 -35.84 16.96 -20.54
CA ILE A 11 -35.45 15.65 -21.07
C ILE A 11 -36.56 14.67 -20.72
N VAL A 12 -37.37 14.29 -21.69
CA VAL A 12 -38.52 13.40 -21.51
C VAL A 12 -38.16 11.99 -21.94
N VAL A 13 -38.23 11.09 -21.01
CA VAL A 13 -37.90 9.65 -21.21
C VAL A 13 -39.19 8.88 -21.47
N LYS A 14 -39.22 8.12 -22.59
CA LYS A 14 -40.31 7.23 -22.95
C LYS A 14 -39.91 5.78 -22.83
N ARG A 15 -40.80 4.98 -22.22
CA ARG A 15 -40.54 3.58 -21.96
C ARG A 15 -41.40 2.65 -22.78
N SER A 16 -40.94 1.42 -22.99
CA SER A 16 -41.75 0.35 -23.59
C SER A 16 -42.98 0.05 -22.73
N GLY A 17 -44.15 -0.10 -23.40
CA GLY A 17 -45.40 -0.43 -22.69
C GLY A 17 -45.50 -1.85 -22.16
N ASP A 18 -44.51 -2.70 -22.40
CA ASP A 18 -44.47 -4.08 -21.90
C ASP A 18 -44.08 -4.12 -20.43
N GLN A 19 -45.10 -4.07 -19.57
CA GLN A 19 -44.92 -4.50 -18.17
C GLN A 19 -44.72 -6.02 -18.16
N SER A 20 -43.52 -6.48 -17.95
CA SER A 20 -43.29 -7.89 -17.63
C SER A 20 -43.94 -8.15 -16.28
N LEU A 21 -45.06 -8.88 -16.29
CA LEU A 21 -45.70 -9.46 -15.13
C LEU A 21 -44.81 -10.60 -14.61
N GLU A 22 -43.72 -10.26 -13.93
CA GLU A 22 -43.00 -11.22 -13.11
C GLU A 22 -43.48 -11.10 -11.66
N LEU A 23 -43.87 -12.22 -11.12
CA LEU A 23 -44.42 -12.43 -9.77
C LEU A 23 -43.37 -12.27 -8.66
N ASP A 24 -42.29 -11.55 -8.90
CA ASP A 24 -41.25 -11.30 -7.90
C ASP A 24 -41.10 -9.81 -7.58
N THR A 25 -41.01 -9.49 -6.33
CA THR A 25 -41.13 -8.17 -5.70
C THR A 25 -40.02 -7.15 -6.00
N THR A 26 -39.29 -7.28 -7.09
CA THR A 26 -38.37 -6.27 -7.62
C THR A 26 -39.00 -5.69 -8.87
N HIS A 27 -39.59 -4.48 -8.78
CA HIS A 27 -40.06 -3.73 -9.93
C HIS A 27 -38.88 -3.39 -10.87
N THR A 28 -38.65 -4.21 -11.89
CA THR A 28 -37.72 -3.90 -12.98
C THR A 28 -38.38 -2.82 -13.85
N LEU A 29 -37.77 -1.65 -13.92
CA LEU A 29 -38.21 -0.58 -14.82
C LEU A 29 -38.12 -1.06 -16.27
N SER A 30 -39.16 -0.76 -17.07
CA SER A 30 -39.18 -1.04 -18.51
C SER A 30 -38.05 -0.32 -19.24
N ASP A 31 -37.64 -0.87 -20.38
CA ASP A 31 -36.56 -0.27 -21.18
C ASP A 31 -36.95 1.07 -21.75
N ILE A 32 -36.01 1.99 -21.81
CA ILE A 32 -36.16 3.29 -22.47
C ILE A 32 -36.14 3.04 -23.98
N ILE A 33 -37.16 3.50 -24.69
CA ILE A 33 -37.28 3.36 -26.16
C ILE A 33 -37.01 4.64 -26.94
N SER A 34 -37.27 5.80 -26.32
CA SER A 34 -36.98 7.10 -26.93
C SER A 34 -36.76 8.18 -25.87
N ILE A 35 -36.11 9.26 -26.27
CA ILE A 35 -35.83 10.42 -25.45
C ILE A 35 -36.17 11.66 -26.28
N ASP A 36 -36.99 12.56 -25.73
CA ASP A 36 -37.23 13.87 -26.31
C ASP A 36 -36.47 14.92 -25.47
N VAL A 37 -35.77 15.82 -26.14
CA VAL A 37 -35.14 16.99 -25.54
C VAL A 37 -35.84 18.24 -26.01
N ILE A 38 -36.44 18.97 -25.08
CA ILE A 38 -37.30 20.13 -25.36
C ILE A 38 -36.68 21.37 -24.75
N ASP A 39 -36.47 22.42 -25.54
CA ASP A 39 -35.99 23.71 -25.05
C ASP A 39 -36.88 24.87 -25.49
N ASN A 40 -36.80 26.00 -24.78
CA ASN A 40 -37.45 27.25 -25.15
C ASN A 40 -36.46 28.28 -25.74
N GLY A 41 -35.45 27.82 -26.42
CA GLY A 41 -34.43 28.66 -27.05
C GLY A 41 -35.00 29.45 -28.28
N ILE A 42 -34.11 30.09 -29.03
CA ILE A 42 -34.48 30.88 -30.20
C ILE A 42 -34.96 30.05 -31.40
N GLY A 43 -34.78 28.74 -31.33
CA GLY A 43 -35.13 27.80 -32.38
C GLY A 43 -34.11 27.72 -33.53
N PHE A 44 -34.48 26.97 -34.57
CA PHE A 44 -33.67 26.77 -35.78
C PHE A 44 -33.96 27.83 -36.82
N THR A 45 -33.46 29.06 -36.59
CA THR A 45 -33.37 30.10 -37.62
C THR A 45 -32.58 29.61 -38.82
N ASP A 46 -32.60 30.31 -39.94
CA ASP A 46 -31.80 29.93 -41.12
C ASP A 46 -30.31 29.85 -40.78
N GLU A 47 -29.80 30.79 -39.98
CA GLU A 47 -28.41 30.79 -39.53
C GLU A 47 -28.06 29.57 -38.66
N ASN A 48 -28.92 29.20 -37.70
CA ASN A 48 -28.75 28.01 -36.86
C ASN A 48 -28.82 26.72 -37.68
N LYS A 49 -29.73 26.68 -38.68
CA LYS A 49 -29.88 25.55 -39.60
C LYS A 49 -28.63 25.40 -40.48
N ASP A 50 -28.13 26.47 -41.08
CA ASP A 50 -26.92 26.42 -41.90
C ASP A 50 -25.70 25.99 -41.09
N SER A 51 -25.59 26.45 -39.84
CA SER A 51 -24.58 25.97 -38.91
C SER A 51 -24.75 24.48 -38.59
N PHE A 52 -25.97 23.99 -38.45
CA PHE A 52 -26.25 22.57 -38.18
C PHE A 52 -25.95 21.71 -39.41
N ASP A 53 -26.22 22.21 -40.62
CA ASP A 53 -25.97 21.52 -41.88
C ASP A 53 -24.48 21.50 -42.28
N THR A 54 -23.67 22.36 -41.70
CA THR A 54 -22.24 22.47 -42.01
C THR A 54 -21.38 21.61 -41.09
N TYR A 55 -20.69 20.58 -41.62
CA TYR A 55 -19.73 19.76 -40.87
C TYR A 55 -18.60 20.63 -40.32
N ARG A 56 -18.30 20.49 -39.01
CA ARG A 56 -17.32 21.30 -38.29
C ARG A 56 -17.58 22.81 -38.34
N SER A 57 -18.86 23.21 -38.28
CA SER A 57 -19.24 24.61 -38.24
C SER A 57 -18.55 25.37 -37.11
N GLY A 58 -17.91 26.50 -37.41
CA GLY A 58 -17.30 27.43 -36.46
C GLY A 58 -18.28 28.39 -35.78
N PHE A 59 -19.57 28.36 -36.10
CA PHE A 59 -20.59 29.31 -35.65
C PHE A 59 -20.67 29.51 -34.13
N LYS A 60 -20.50 28.44 -33.35
CA LYS A 60 -20.48 28.46 -31.89
C LYS A 60 -19.06 28.28 -31.31
N MET A 61 -18.03 28.60 -32.08
CA MET A 61 -16.64 28.39 -31.67
C MET A 61 -16.27 29.23 -30.43
N SER A 62 -16.72 30.50 -30.38
CA SER A 62 -16.56 31.39 -29.23
C SER A 62 -17.26 30.90 -27.95
N LYS A 63 -18.26 30.01 -28.09
CA LYS A 63 -18.95 29.31 -26.97
C LYS A 63 -18.51 27.87 -26.83
N GLY A 64 -17.35 27.53 -27.42
CA GLY A 64 -16.77 26.20 -27.35
C GLY A 64 -17.46 25.14 -28.20
N GLY A 65 -18.33 25.49 -29.13
CA GLY A 65 -18.95 24.56 -30.08
C GLY A 65 -17.98 24.19 -31.21
N LYS A 66 -17.79 22.91 -31.51
CA LYS A 66 -16.93 22.44 -32.63
C LYS A 66 -17.71 21.79 -33.76
N GLY A 67 -19.05 21.90 -33.74
CA GLY A 67 -19.92 21.41 -34.78
C GLY A 67 -19.91 19.89 -35.00
N PHE A 68 -19.41 19.09 -34.06
CA PHE A 68 -19.31 17.64 -34.20
C PHE A 68 -20.31 16.86 -33.32
N GLY A 69 -20.68 17.41 -32.16
CA GLY A 69 -21.44 16.66 -31.13
C GLY A 69 -22.77 16.07 -31.62
N ARG A 70 -23.45 16.73 -32.57
CA ARG A 70 -24.72 16.24 -33.12
C ARG A 70 -24.62 14.90 -33.85
N PHE A 71 -23.46 14.54 -34.40
CA PHE A 71 -23.27 13.25 -35.06
C PHE A 71 -23.29 12.07 -34.10
N MET A 72 -23.12 12.33 -32.79
CA MET A 72 -23.29 11.32 -31.77
C MET A 72 -24.73 10.82 -31.67
N TYR A 73 -25.73 11.60 -32.07
CA TYR A 73 -27.10 11.13 -32.11
C TYR A 73 -27.23 9.90 -33.02
N LEU A 74 -26.62 9.92 -34.20
CA LEU A 74 -26.66 8.82 -35.18
C LEU A 74 -25.87 7.58 -34.72
N LYS A 75 -24.94 7.76 -33.79
CA LYS A 75 -24.22 6.62 -33.17
C LYS A 75 -25.15 5.79 -32.29
N TYR A 76 -26.03 6.43 -31.53
CA TYR A 76 -26.83 5.78 -30.49
C TYR A 76 -28.30 5.57 -30.86
N PHE A 77 -28.85 6.35 -31.82
CA PHE A 77 -30.23 6.29 -32.24
C PHE A 77 -30.35 6.02 -33.75
N ARG A 78 -31.42 5.32 -34.15
CA ARG A 78 -31.69 5.03 -35.58
C ARG A 78 -32.47 6.16 -36.24
N HIS A 79 -33.35 6.81 -35.47
CA HIS A 79 -34.20 7.88 -35.96
C HIS A 79 -34.02 9.12 -35.10
N VAL A 80 -33.70 10.23 -35.74
CA VAL A 80 -33.50 11.53 -35.12
C VAL A 80 -34.28 12.53 -35.91
N SER A 81 -35.28 13.19 -35.31
CA SER A 81 -36.06 14.26 -35.94
C SER A 81 -36.07 15.52 -35.07
N ILE A 82 -36.10 16.63 -35.71
CA ILE A 82 -36.12 17.95 -35.10
C ILE A 82 -37.36 18.70 -35.53
N GLU A 83 -38.07 19.25 -34.56
CA GLU A 83 -39.14 20.18 -34.76
C GLU A 83 -38.83 21.48 -34.02
N SER A 84 -38.88 22.63 -34.70
CA SER A 84 -38.50 23.90 -34.11
C SER A 84 -39.39 25.02 -34.53
N ILE A 85 -39.80 25.85 -33.55
CA ILE A 85 -40.49 27.10 -33.76
C ILE A 85 -39.49 28.24 -33.56
N PHE A 86 -39.39 29.12 -34.55
CA PHE A 86 -38.47 30.26 -34.50
C PHE A 86 -39.14 31.54 -35.07
N TYR A 87 -38.60 32.68 -34.71
CA TYR A 87 -39.07 33.97 -35.18
C TYR A 87 -38.03 34.60 -36.10
N GLU A 88 -38.43 34.87 -37.33
CA GLU A 88 -37.56 35.39 -38.36
C GLU A 88 -38.35 36.21 -39.35
N GLU A 89 -37.80 37.33 -39.87
CA GLU A 89 -38.45 38.23 -40.82
C GLU A 89 -39.84 38.72 -40.40
N GLY A 90 -40.07 38.91 -39.09
CA GLY A 90 -41.35 39.41 -38.58
C GLY A 90 -42.44 38.35 -38.42
N LYS A 91 -42.16 37.09 -38.66
CA LYS A 91 -43.10 35.96 -38.56
C LYS A 91 -42.61 34.83 -37.73
N TYR A 92 -43.54 34.06 -37.15
CA TYR A 92 -43.23 32.75 -36.58
C TYR A 92 -43.27 31.70 -37.70
N LYS A 93 -42.22 30.86 -37.71
CA LYS A 93 -42.08 29.76 -38.65
C LYS A 93 -41.86 28.47 -37.87
N GLN A 94 -42.41 27.36 -38.38
CA GLN A 94 -42.10 26.00 -37.87
C GLN A 94 -41.25 25.30 -38.91
N ARG A 95 -40.11 24.76 -38.46
CA ARG A 95 -39.20 23.94 -39.27
C ARG A 95 -39.22 22.52 -38.71
N ARG A 96 -39.41 21.55 -39.59
CA ARG A 96 -39.31 20.13 -39.29
C ARG A 96 -38.34 19.47 -40.25
N PHE A 97 -37.46 18.61 -39.74
CA PHE A 97 -36.56 17.82 -40.57
C PHE A 97 -36.08 16.58 -39.84
N THR A 98 -35.51 15.63 -40.60
CA THR A 98 -34.84 14.44 -40.06
C THR A 98 -33.35 14.60 -40.21
N PHE A 99 -32.58 14.06 -39.25
CA PHE A 99 -31.13 14.02 -39.32
C PHE A 99 -30.73 12.81 -40.17
N GLY A 100 -30.15 13.08 -41.34
CA GLY A 100 -29.93 12.12 -42.41
C GLY A 100 -28.86 11.09 -42.14
N HIS A 101 -29.02 9.95 -42.76
CA HIS A 101 -28.03 8.85 -42.77
C HIS A 101 -27.35 8.71 -44.15
N ALA A 102 -27.79 9.49 -45.15
CA ALA A 102 -27.30 9.47 -46.53
C ALA A 102 -26.33 10.63 -46.80
N ASP A 103 -26.33 11.15 -48.01
CA ASP A 103 -25.38 12.17 -48.45
C ASP A 103 -25.66 13.57 -47.86
N GLU A 104 -26.90 13.80 -47.38
CA GLU A 104 -27.32 15.07 -46.78
C GLU A 104 -27.50 14.96 -45.27
N ILE A 105 -27.05 16.00 -44.53
CA ILE A 105 -27.18 16.06 -43.07
C ILE A 105 -28.63 16.31 -42.67
N ILE A 106 -29.33 17.14 -43.42
CA ILE A 106 -30.74 17.49 -43.25
C ILE A 106 -31.55 16.85 -44.35
N GLU A 107 -32.50 16.00 -43.98
CA GLU A 107 -33.43 15.35 -44.92
C GLU A 107 -34.88 15.71 -44.58
N ASN A 108 -35.74 15.69 -45.59
CA ASN A 108 -37.20 15.90 -45.45
C ASN A 108 -37.55 17.23 -44.77
N GLU A 109 -36.82 18.30 -45.06
CA GLU A 109 -37.10 19.62 -44.49
C GLU A 109 -38.47 20.17 -44.96
N GLN A 110 -39.23 20.66 -43.98
CA GLN A 110 -40.50 21.37 -44.20
C GLN A 110 -40.50 22.65 -43.38
N ILE A 111 -40.89 23.77 -43.98
CA ILE A 111 -41.03 25.06 -43.30
C ILE A 111 -42.46 25.56 -43.55
N VAL A 112 -43.13 25.97 -42.47
CA VAL A 112 -44.49 26.47 -42.51
C VAL A 112 -44.59 27.76 -41.69
N ASP A 113 -45.21 28.80 -42.21
CA ASP A 113 -45.56 30.01 -41.46
C ASP A 113 -46.64 29.66 -40.42
N ILE A 114 -46.54 30.17 -39.22
CA ILE A 114 -47.48 29.94 -38.11
C ILE A 114 -48.16 31.31 -37.79
N GLU A 115 -49.46 31.29 -37.68
CA GLU A 115 -50.20 32.46 -37.19
C GLU A 115 -49.92 32.67 -35.70
N PRO A 116 -49.57 33.88 -35.25
CA PRO A 116 -49.28 34.20 -33.87
C PRO A 116 -50.53 33.96 -32.99
N ASN A 117 -50.34 33.21 -31.89
CA ASN A 117 -51.32 33.09 -30.82
C ASN A 117 -50.62 33.38 -29.48
N SER A 118 -51.42 33.54 -28.40
CA SER A 118 -50.91 33.90 -27.05
C SER A 118 -49.94 32.89 -26.44
N ASP A 119 -50.00 31.66 -26.93
CA ASP A 119 -49.23 30.51 -26.35
C ASP A 119 -48.06 30.09 -27.22
N LEU A 120 -47.80 30.86 -28.32
CA LEU A 120 -46.75 30.52 -29.26
C LEU A 120 -45.39 31.03 -28.76
N HIS A 121 -44.50 30.10 -28.48
CA HIS A 121 -43.13 30.37 -28.03
C HIS A 121 -42.11 29.75 -28.97
N THR A 122 -40.95 30.40 -29.10
CA THR A 122 -39.80 29.80 -29.79
C THR A 122 -39.22 28.67 -29.00
N GLY A 123 -38.67 27.66 -29.64
CA GLY A 123 -38.03 26.52 -29.00
C GLY A 123 -37.76 25.39 -29.98
N THR A 124 -37.19 24.31 -29.46
CA THR A 124 -36.87 23.13 -30.27
C THR A 124 -37.26 21.87 -29.53
N VAL A 125 -37.77 20.89 -30.23
CA VAL A 125 -37.96 19.51 -29.78
C VAL A 125 -37.08 18.61 -30.63
N LEU A 126 -36.15 17.91 -29.96
CA LEU A 126 -35.29 16.90 -30.56
C LEU A 126 -35.82 15.54 -30.17
N HIS A 127 -36.30 14.74 -31.12
CA HIS A 127 -36.79 13.39 -30.93
C HIS A 127 -35.69 12.36 -31.23
N LEU A 128 -35.31 11.59 -30.27
CA LEU A 128 -34.30 10.53 -30.36
C LEU A 128 -35.00 9.18 -30.14
N SER A 129 -35.15 8.36 -31.17
CA SER A 129 -35.89 7.10 -31.08
C SER A 129 -35.16 5.92 -31.70
N SER A 130 -35.66 4.71 -31.40
CA SER A 130 -35.05 3.44 -31.82
C SER A 130 -33.59 3.33 -31.40
N ILE A 131 -33.39 3.25 -30.09
CA ILE A 131 -32.07 3.11 -29.45
C ILE A 131 -31.34 1.90 -30.05
N LYS A 132 -30.10 2.10 -30.51
CA LYS A 132 -29.21 1.02 -30.93
C LYS A 132 -28.75 0.25 -29.68
N SER A 133 -28.34 -1.03 -29.84
CA SER A 133 -27.93 -1.86 -28.72
C SER A 133 -26.74 -1.27 -27.96
N PHE A 134 -27.01 -0.63 -26.84
CA PHE A 134 -26.05 -0.21 -25.82
C PHE A 134 -26.78 -0.22 -24.46
N ASP A 135 -26.02 -0.43 -23.40
CA ASP A 135 -26.56 -0.50 -22.05
C ASP A 135 -26.84 0.92 -21.53
N LEU A 136 -28.11 1.26 -21.43
CA LEU A 136 -28.58 2.53 -20.87
C LEU A 136 -29.15 2.26 -19.46
N ASP A 137 -28.70 3.07 -18.48
CA ASP A 137 -29.30 3.01 -17.15
C ASP A 137 -30.82 3.17 -17.21
N LYS A 138 -31.55 2.32 -16.49
CA LYS A 138 -33.02 2.35 -16.48
C LYS A 138 -33.57 3.35 -15.47
N GLY A 139 -32.87 3.58 -14.35
CA GLY A 139 -33.30 4.46 -13.26
C GLY A 139 -33.12 5.94 -13.62
N LEU A 140 -34.21 6.73 -13.53
CA LEU A 140 -34.19 8.17 -13.82
C LEU A 140 -33.21 8.92 -12.90
N GLU A 141 -33.15 8.54 -11.61
CA GLU A 141 -32.22 9.06 -10.62
C GLU A 141 -30.75 8.82 -11.00
N VAL A 142 -30.44 7.62 -11.49
CA VAL A 142 -29.07 7.28 -11.93
C VAL A 142 -28.67 8.10 -13.14
N ILE A 143 -29.59 8.27 -14.10
CA ILE A 143 -29.36 9.09 -15.29
C ILE A 143 -29.18 10.56 -14.89
N ALA A 144 -30.05 11.08 -13.99
CA ALA A 144 -29.96 12.44 -13.48
C ALA A 144 -28.59 12.72 -12.84
N ARG A 145 -28.14 11.86 -11.95
CA ARG A 145 -26.82 11.99 -11.28
C ARG A 145 -25.67 11.99 -12.28
N LYS A 146 -25.66 11.09 -13.24
CA LYS A 146 -24.65 11.06 -14.30
C LYS A 146 -24.67 12.31 -15.17
N LEU A 147 -25.85 12.84 -15.50
CA LEU A 147 -25.98 14.08 -16.24
C LEU A 147 -25.45 15.27 -15.43
N VAL A 148 -25.84 15.39 -14.16
CA VAL A 148 -25.35 16.47 -13.29
C VAL A 148 -23.83 16.42 -13.17
N GLU A 149 -23.25 15.24 -13.00
CA GLU A 149 -21.79 15.08 -12.90
C GLU A 149 -21.08 15.53 -14.18
N ARG A 150 -21.64 15.19 -15.36
CA ARG A 150 -21.08 15.58 -16.65
C ARG A 150 -21.28 17.06 -17.00
N LEU A 151 -22.37 17.64 -16.53
CA LEU A 151 -22.74 19.04 -16.78
C LEU A 151 -22.32 19.95 -15.62
N LEU A 152 -21.65 19.43 -14.58
CA LEU A 152 -21.37 20.19 -13.37
C LEU A 152 -20.63 21.50 -13.65
N VAL A 153 -19.60 21.48 -14.51
CA VAL A 153 -18.89 22.70 -14.91
C VAL A 153 -19.85 23.74 -15.49
N PHE A 154 -20.78 23.32 -16.34
CA PHE A 154 -21.78 24.21 -16.92
C PHE A 154 -22.71 24.84 -15.87
N PHE A 155 -23.19 24.05 -14.93
CA PHE A 155 -24.03 24.53 -13.82
C PHE A 155 -23.34 25.54 -12.92
N VAL A 156 -22.05 25.31 -12.63
CA VAL A 156 -21.31 26.17 -11.69
C VAL A 156 -20.66 27.39 -12.32
N THR A 157 -20.59 27.45 -13.64
CA THR A 157 -19.99 28.58 -14.39
C THR A 157 -20.99 29.41 -15.15
N GLY A 158 -22.21 28.89 -15.38
CA GLY A 158 -23.25 29.54 -16.21
C GLY A 158 -23.93 30.76 -15.57
N GLY A 159 -23.76 30.96 -14.26
CA GLY A 159 -24.34 32.08 -13.52
C GLY A 159 -25.87 32.16 -13.62
N GLU A 160 -26.44 33.37 -13.61
CA GLU A 160 -27.88 33.63 -13.66
C GLU A 160 -28.58 33.17 -14.97
N TYR A 161 -27.79 32.85 -15.99
CA TYR A 161 -28.29 32.40 -17.29
C TYR A 161 -28.29 30.90 -17.48
N THR A 162 -28.05 30.13 -16.44
CA THR A 162 -28.11 28.67 -16.48
C THR A 162 -29.57 28.23 -16.61
N PRO A 163 -29.99 27.52 -17.67
CA PRO A 163 -31.36 27.09 -17.81
C PRO A 163 -31.72 26.06 -16.73
N LYS A 164 -33.02 26.02 -16.38
CA LYS A 164 -33.55 24.95 -15.57
C LYS A 164 -33.57 23.65 -16.40
N ILE A 165 -32.83 22.63 -15.98
CA ILE A 165 -32.79 21.33 -16.67
C ILE A 165 -33.59 20.32 -15.87
N THR A 166 -34.60 19.71 -16.50
CA THR A 166 -35.46 18.71 -15.86
C THR A 166 -35.39 17.41 -16.66
N ILE A 167 -35.24 16.28 -16.00
CA ILE A 167 -35.45 14.95 -16.57
C ILE A 167 -36.75 14.36 -16.01
N LYS A 168 -37.64 13.86 -16.88
CA LYS A 168 -38.94 13.37 -16.47
C LYS A 168 -39.42 12.20 -17.32
N GLU A 169 -40.30 11.37 -16.73
CA GLU A 169 -41.04 10.36 -17.48
C GLU A 169 -42.14 11.01 -18.32
N GLU A 170 -42.43 10.46 -19.49
CA GLU A 170 -43.50 10.99 -20.39
C GLU A 170 -44.88 11.03 -19.68
N ASN A 171 -45.17 10.05 -18.85
CA ASN A 171 -46.43 9.98 -18.13
C ASN A 171 -46.50 10.92 -16.91
N GLY A 172 -45.46 11.68 -16.62
CA GLY A 172 -45.38 12.59 -15.49
C GLY A 172 -45.24 11.94 -14.11
N SER A 173 -45.06 10.62 -14.05
CA SER A 173 -44.97 9.89 -12.78
C SER A 173 -43.74 10.25 -11.94
N ASN A 174 -42.65 10.65 -12.60
CA ASN A 174 -41.42 11.06 -11.95
C ASN A 174 -40.78 12.23 -12.71
N SER A 175 -40.30 13.23 -11.98
CA SER A 175 -39.64 14.41 -12.52
C SER A 175 -38.54 14.88 -11.57
N ILE A 176 -37.35 15.09 -12.08
CA ILE A 176 -36.16 15.46 -11.33
C ILE A 176 -35.55 16.70 -11.94
N VAL A 177 -35.38 17.76 -11.16
CA VAL A 177 -34.71 19.00 -11.56
C VAL A 177 -33.22 18.85 -11.27
N LEU A 178 -32.38 18.90 -12.32
CA LEU A 178 -30.95 18.68 -12.18
C LEU A 178 -30.24 19.80 -11.40
N ASN A 179 -30.76 21.02 -11.49
CA ASN A 179 -30.20 22.18 -10.77
C ASN A 179 -30.29 22.00 -9.25
N ASP A 180 -31.28 21.25 -8.74
CA ASP A 180 -31.49 21.04 -7.29
C ASP A 180 -30.42 20.16 -6.64
N TYR A 181 -29.60 19.49 -7.45
CA TYR A 181 -28.45 18.72 -6.93
C TYR A 181 -27.30 19.59 -6.41
N ILE A 182 -27.32 20.90 -6.71
CA ILE A 182 -26.21 21.81 -6.42
C ILE A 182 -26.69 22.90 -5.47
N GLY A 183 -26.02 23.05 -4.34
CA GLY A 183 -26.34 24.05 -3.32
C GLY A 183 -25.82 23.65 -1.94
N ASP A 184 -25.98 24.52 -0.95
CA ASP A 184 -25.39 24.36 0.39
C ASP A 184 -25.84 23.10 1.15
N ASN A 185 -27.08 22.63 0.90
CA ASN A 185 -27.64 21.43 1.54
C ASN A 185 -27.93 20.32 0.54
N SER A 186 -27.40 20.41 -0.66
CA SER A 186 -27.63 19.48 -1.75
C SER A 186 -26.55 18.38 -1.79
N ASP A 187 -26.70 17.46 -2.74
CA ASP A 187 -25.75 16.36 -2.94
C ASP A 187 -24.39 16.83 -3.50
N ILE A 188 -24.33 18.03 -4.05
CA ILE A 188 -23.11 18.68 -4.53
C ILE A 188 -22.98 20.03 -3.84
N GLN A 189 -21.91 20.21 -3.08
CA GLN A 189 -21.66 21.42 -2.29
C GLN A 189 -20.34 22.05 -2.67
N GLN A 190 -20.33 23.35 -2.92
CA GLN A 190 -19.09 24.09 -3.11
C GLN A 190 -18.39 24.30 -1.75
N ILE A 191 -17.08 24.08 -1.70
CA ILE A 191 -16.26 24.35 -0.54
C ILE A 191 -15.55 25.68 -0.72
N GLY A 192 -15.73 26.58 0.23
CA GLY A 192 -15.11 27.88 0.21
C GLY A 192 -15.62 28.78 -0.92
N LYS A 193 -14.78 29.73 -1.29
CA LYS A 193 -15.01 30.62 -2.44
C LYS A 193 -14.17 30.14 -3.62
N GLU A 194 -14.40 30.76 -4.77
CA GLU A 194 -13.48 30.64 -5.90
C GLU A 194 -12.12 31.20 -5.54
N GLU A 195 -11.06 30.43 -5.80
CA GLU A 195 -9.69 30.86 -5.54
C GLU A 195 -8.98 31.13 -6.86
N GLU A 196 -8.29 32.26 -6.92
CA GLU A 196 -7.51 32.64 -8.08
C GLU A 196 -6.02 32.46 -7.80
N PHE A 197 -5.28 31.97 -8.77
CA PHE A 197 -3.83 31.93 -8.72
C PHE A 197 -3.22 32.26 -10.08
N THR A 198 -2.01 32.79 -10.04
CA THR A 198 -1.25 33.15 -11.24
C THR A 198 0.00 32.27 -11.33
N ILE A 199 0.27 31.75 -12.51
CA ILE A 199 1.54 31.10 -12.81
C ILE A 199 2.27 31.95 -13.83
N LYS A 200 3.51 32.28 -13.49
CA LYS A 200 4.40 32.97 -14.42
C LYS A 200 4.96 31.93 -15.41
N GLY A 201 4.55 32.06 -16.64
CA GLY A 201 5.15 31.36 -17.77
C GLY A 201 6.48 32.02 -18.19
N ARG A 202 6.97 31.68 -19.36
CA ARG A 202 8.20 32.25 -19.92
C ARG A 202 7.97 33.66 -20.49
N GLU A 203 6.88 33.83 -21.20
CA GLU A 203 6.55 35.07 -21.89
C GLU A 203 5.37 35.79 -21.24
N ASN A 204 4.43 35.05 -20.63
CA ASN A 204 3.19 35.59 -20.08
C ASN A 204 2.96 35.15 -18.63
N GLU A 205 2.11 35.90 -17.93
CA GLU A 205 1.51 35.49 -16.66
C GLU A 205 0.08 35.02 -16.92
N TRP A 206 -0.23 33.81 -16.43
CA TRP A 206 -1.51 33.17 -16.67
C TRP A 206 -2.33 33.04 -15.39
N ASN A 207 -3.55 33.52 -15.44
CA ASN A 207 -4.47 33.45 -14.32
C ASN A 207 -5.36 32.19 -14.42
N PHE A 208 -5.55 31.55 -13.28
CA PHE A 208 -6.40 30.37 -13.15
C PHE A 208 -7.37 30.57 -12.00
N THR A 209 -8.56 29.98 -12.13
CA THR A 209 -9.57 29.94 -11.08
C THR A 209 -9.80 28.50 -10.66
N VAL A 210 -9.84 28.25 -9.35
CA VAL A 210 -10.10 26.93 -8.75
C VAL A 210 -11.43 26.95 -8.04
N LYS A 211 -12.27 25.93 -8.32
CA LYS A 211 -13.52 25.67 -7.63
C LYS A 211 -13.51 24.26 -7.07
N ILE A 212 -13.83 24.10 -5.78
CA ILE A 212 -13.77 22.83 -5.06
C ILE A 212 -15.18 22.40 -4.68
N TYR A 213 -15.56 21.15 -4.99
CA TYR A 213 -16.87 20.57 -4.69
C TYR A 213 -16.76 19.28 -3.90
N LYS A 214 -17.66 19.11 -2.91
CA LYS A 214 -18.00 17.84 -2.30
C LYS A 214 -19.17 17.21 -3.05
N ILE A 215 -19.05 15.95 -3.44
CA ILE A 215 -20.10 15.17 -4.09
C ILE A 215 -20.41 13.94 -3.25
N TYR A 216 -21.64 13.82 -2.76
CA TYR A 216 -22.03 12.83 -1.75
C TYR A 216 -22.62 11.52 -2.31
N TYR A 217 -22.83 11.40 -3.61
CA TYR A 217 -23.46 10.22 -4.22
C TYR A 217 -22.55 9.42 -5.15
N SER A 218 -21.36 9.89 -5.41
CA SER A 218 -20.49 9.26 -6.40
C SER A 218 -19.55 8.24 -5.77
N ALA A 219 -19.32 7.14 -6.48
CA ALA A 219 -18.32 6.13 -6.14
C ALA A 219 -16.95 6.41 -6.81
N ILE A 220 -16.77 7.57 -7.40
CA ILE A 220 -15.59 7.95 -8.17
C ILE A 220 -14.48 8.40 -7.21
N THR A 221 -13.23 8.33 -7.65
CA THR A 221 -12.07 8.81 -6.87
C THR A 221 -12.02 10.35 -6.83
N ASN A 222 -11.41 10.91 -5.77
CA ASN A 222 -11.13 12.33 -5.68
C ASN A 222 -10.27 12.80 -6.87
N LYS A 223 -10.67 13.89 -7.55
CA LYS A 223 -10.07 14.31 -8.82
C LYS A 223 -9.83 15.80 -8.91
N ILE A 224 -8.76 16.17 -9.62
CA ILE A 224 -8.55 17.50 -10.17
C ILE A 224 -8.89 17.43 -11.67
N CYS A 225 -9.78 18.29 -12.13
CA CYS A 225 -10.26 18.33 -13.49
C CYS A 225 -9.82 19.66 -14.15
N LEU A 226 -9.07 19.57 -15.23
CA LEU A 226 -8.78 20.73 -16.06
C LEU A 226 -9.94 20.94 -17.04
N THR A 227 -10.41 22.17 -17.13
CA THR A 227 -11.57 22.53 -17.94
C THR A 227 -11.21 23.54 -19.00
N ALA A 228 -11.85 23.43 -20.14
CA ALA A 228 -11.77 24.43 -21.20
C ALA A 228 -13.15 24.68 -21.80
N ASN A 229 -13.48 25.96 -22.05
CA ASN A 229 -14.73 26.37 -22.64
C ASN A 229 -15.95 25.73 -21.94
N PHE A 230 -15.99 25.81 -20.58
CA PHE A 230 -17.05 25.28 -19.72
C PHE A 230 -17.25 23.76 -19.78
N ARG A 231 -16.22 23.00 -20.13
CA ARG A 231 -16.27 21.54 -20.17
C ARG A 231 -15.02 20.93 -19.52
N GLU A 232 -15.22 19.82 -18.89
CA GLU A 232 -14.13 18.97 -18.40
C GLU A 232 -13.40 18.34 -19.60
N VAL A 233 -12.08 18.47 -19.64
CA VAL A 233 -11.21 17.96 -20.72
C VAL A 233 -10.38 16.81 -20.22
N THR A 234 -9.55 17.03 -19.17
CA THR A 234 -8.74 16.00 -18.56
C THR A 234 -8.95 15.98 -17.05
N ASP A 235 -8.72 14.83 -16.46
CA ASP A 235 -8.74 14.66 -15.02
C ASP A 235 -7.50 13.90 -14.50
N SER A 236 -7.12 14.21 -13.27
CA SER A 236 -6.07 13.49 -12.55
C SER A 236 -6.55 13.15 -11.16
N ALA A 237 -6.19 11.95 -10.67
CA ALA A 237 -6.51 11.56 -9.33
C ALA A 237 -5.81 12.46 -8.30
N LEU A 238 -6.58 13.05 -7.38
CA LEU A 238 -6.09 14.00 -6.39
C LEU A 238 -4.99 13.40 -5.51
N HIS A 239 -5.05 12.09 -5.23
CA HIS A 239 -4.06 11.40 -4.41
C HIS A 239 -2.67 11.32 -5.04
N ASN A 240 -2.52 11.60 -6.34
CA ASN A 240 -1.20 11.71 -6.97
C ASN A 240 -0.43 12.94 -6.47
N TYR A 241 -1.14 13.96 -5.98
CA TYR A 241 -0.58 15.23 -5.48
C TYR A 241 -0.75 15.38 -3.97
N VAL A 242 -1.80 14.80 -3.40
CA VAL A 242 -2.11 14.84 -1.96
C VAL A 242 -2.53 13.42 -1.54
N PRO A 243 -1.58 12.59 -1.10
CA PRO A 243 -1.79 11.15 -0.83
C PRO A 243 -2.92 10.84 0.15
N GLU A 244 -3.25 11.78 1.03
CA GLU A 244 -4.33 11.67 2.02
C GLU A 244 -5.70 11.46 1.37
N PHE A 245 -5.88 11.84 0.10
CA PHE A 245 -7.14 11.69 -0.64
C PHE A 245 -7.26 10.38 -1.42
N LYS A 246 -6.40 9.40 -1.14
CA LYS A 246 -6.53 8.07 -1.73
C LYS A 246 -7.76 7.32 -1.21
N GLU A 247 -8.14 7.56 0.03
CA GLU A 247 -9.25 6.91 0.70
C GLU A 247 -10.51 7.77 0.65
N THR A 248 -11.67 7.11 0.81
CA THR A 248 -12.97 7.79 0.88
C THR A 248 -12.99 8.82 2.01
N MET A 249 -13.51 10.00 1.71
CA MET A 249 -13.76 11.06 2.68
C MET A 249 -15.18 10.92 3.24
N PHE A 250 -15.40 11.39 4.46
CA PHE A 250 -16.73 11.41 5.07
C PHE A 250 -16.90 12.62 5.99
N ASP A 251 -18.12 13.12 6.04
CA ASP A 251 -18.57 14.06 7.05
C ASP A 251 -19.40 13.31 8.11
N ILE A 252 -19.41 13.82 9.32
CA ILE A 252 -20.29 13.32 10.38
C ILE A 252 -21.56 14.17 10.38
N THR A 253 -22.70 13.53 10.15
CA THR A 253 -24.01 14.22 10.18
C THR A 253 -24.37 14.62 11.62
N GLU A 254 -25.36 15.50 11.78
CA GLU A 254 -25.89 15.90 13.10
C GLU A 254 -26.38 14.70 13.95
N TYR A 255 -26.75 13.60 13.29
CA TYR A 255 -27.17 12.34 13.94
C TYR A 255 -26.02 11.37 14.22
N GLY A 256 -24.75 11.79 14.01
CA GLY A 256 -23.57 10.95 14.23
C GLY A 256 -23.32 9.87 13.17
N THR A 257 -24.07 9.87 12.06
CA THR A 257 -23.85 8.96 10.93
C THR A 257 -22.79 9.52 9.99
N GLN A 258 -22.01 8.63 9.37
CA GLN A 258 -21.02 9.00 8.36
C GLN A 258 -21.69 9.16 6.99
N LYS A 259 -21.54 10.32 6.35
CA LYS A 259 -21.93 10.55 4.95
C LYS A 259 -20.66 10.66 4.11
N ASN A 260 -20.41 9.66 3.29
CA ASN A 260 -19.24 9.64 2.41
C ASN A 260 -19.37 10.70 1.32
N TYR A 261 -18.25 11.31 0.96
CA TYR A 261 -18.15 12.23 -0.16
C TYR A 261 -16.85 12.05 -0.93
N MET A 262 -16.84 12.52 -2.16
CA MET A 262 -15.65 12.71 -2.96
C MET A 262 -15.41 14.19 -3.25
N ILE A 263 -14.18 14.54 -3.54
CA ILE A 263 -13.79 15.89 -3.90
C ILE A 263 -13.57 15.95 -5.41
N LYS A 264 -14.21 16.91 -6.05
CA LYS A 264 -13.96 17.25 -7.43
C LYS A 264 -13.54 18.72 -7.52
N VAL A 265 -12.37 18.93 -8.08
CA VAL A 265 -11.75 20.27 -8.20
C VAL A 265 -11.72 20.65 -9.66
N TYR A 266 -12.25 21.80 -10.00
CA TYR A 266 -12.19 22.34 -11.34
C TYR A 266 -11.18 23.47 -11.41
N VAL A 267 -10.33 23.41 -12.43
CA VAL A 267 -9.36 24.46 -12.77
C VAL A 267 -9.76 25.05 -14.11
N GLN A 268 -9.91 26.35 -14.15
CA GLN A 268 -10.30 27.15 -15.34
C GLN A 268 -9.24 28.22 -15.59
N GLY A 269 -9.08 28.64 -16.83
CA GLY A 269 -8.17 29.73 -17.19
C GLY A 269 -8.03 29.86 -18.70
N GLU A 270 -7.71 31.08 -19.15
CA GLU A 270 -7.55 31.40 -20.58
C GLU A 270 -6.50 30.50 -21.24
N TYR A 271 -5.41 30.20 -20.54
CA TYR A 271 -4.39 29.26 -21.02
C TYR A 271 -4.95 27.87 -21.36
N LEU A 272 -5.91 27.37 -20.57
CA LEU A 272 -6.56 26.09 -20.83
C LEU A 272 -7.49 26.19 -22.04
N ASP A 273 -8.22 27.29 -22.16
CA ASP A 273 -9.15 27.53 -23.30
C ASP A 273 -8.40 27.59 -24.63
N GLU A 274 -7.23 28.21 -24.66
CA GLU A 274 -6.41 28.37 -25.85
C GLU A 274 -5.67 27.09 -26.24
N ASN A 275 -5.24 26.27 -25.26
CA ASN A 275 -4.39 25.11 -25.50
C ASN A 275 -5.15 23.77 -25.56
N VAL A 276 -6.48 23.77 -25.54
CA VAL A 276 -7.27 22.54 -25.65
C VAL A 276 -7.19 21.95 -27.08
N THR A 277 -7.04 20.63 -27.18
CA THR A 277 -7.02 19.91 -28.46
C THR A 277 -8.33 20.08 -29.22
N THR A 278 -8.30 19.88 -30.53
CA THR A 278 -9.49 19.99 -31.40
C THR A 278 -10.58 19.01 -31.02
N GLU A 279 -10.21 17.82 -30.62
CA GLU A 279 -11.10 16.74 -30.17
C GLU A 279 -11.54 16.88 -28.70
N ARG A 280 -10.91 17.77 -27.93
CA ARG A 280 -11.12 17.98 -26.49
C ARG A 280 -10.89 16.72 -25.63
N ASP A 281 -9.95 15.94 -26.03
CA ASP A 281 -9.47 14.77 -25.31
C ASP A 281 -8.16 15.02 -24.55
N GLY A 282 -7.65 16.26 -24.62
CA GLY A 282 -6.42 16.68 -23.98
C GLY A 282 -6.06 18.14 -24.21
N PHE A 283 -4.86 18.50 -23.79
CA PHE A 283 -4.27 19.81 -23.98
C PHE A 283 -2.92 19.69 -24.71
N ASN A 284 -2.59 20.73 -25.49
CA ASN A 284 -1.28 20.87 -26.14
C ASN A 284 -0.26 21.49 -25.17
N PHE A 285 -0.06 20.88 -24.01
CA PHE A 285 0.98 21.32 -23.10
C PHE A 285 2.34 20.80 -23.53
N GLY A 286 3.37 21.59 -23.32
CA GLY A 286 4.72 21.10 -23.47
C GLY A 286 5.13 20.15 -22.35
N LYS A 287 6.15 19.36 -22.60
CA LYS A 287 6.81 18.61 -21.55
C LYS A 287 7.56 19.56 -20.61
N GLU A 288 7.82 19.13 -19.36
CA GLU A 288 8.41 19.96 -18.30
C GLU A 288 9.72 20.66 -18.73
N ASP A 289 10.46 20.06 -19.69
CA ASP A 289 11.72 20.57 -20.23
C ASP A 289 11.59 21.11 -21.68
N ASP A 290 10.36 21.29 -22.17
CA ASP A 290 10.13 21.75 -23.53
C ASP A 290 10.39 23.26 -23.63
N ILE A 291 11.32 23.63 -24.51
CA ILE A 291 11.72 25.02 -24.75
C ILE A 291 10.57 25.84 -25.38
N TYR A 292 9.59 25.19 -25.96
CA TYR A 292 8.54 25.81 -26.75
C TYR A 292 7.20 25.98 -26.01
N SER A 293 7.02 25.41 -24.83
CA SER A 293 5.79 25.56 -24.05
C SER A 293 5.93 26.58 -22.94
N ASP A 294 4.87 27.35 -22.69
CA ASP A 294 4.85 28.38 -21.67
C ASP A 294 4.63 27.77 -20.28
N LEU A 295 3.69 26.82 -20.15
CA LEU A 295 3.40 26.11 -18.91
C LEU A 295 3.22 24.60 -19.15
N SER A 296 3.55 23.79 -18.15
CA SER A 296 3.27 22.36 -18.10
C SER A 296 2.03 22.04 -17.27
N GLU A 297 1.35 20.94 -17.57
CA GLU A 297 0.23 20.43 -16.78
C GLU A 297 0.62 20.24 -15.29
N LYS A 298 1.82 19.74 -15.04
CA LYS A 298 2.33 19.48 -13.69
C LYS A 298 2.45 20.74 -12.84
N GLN A 299 2.84 21.87 -13.42
CA GLN A 299 2.89 23.15 -12.70
C GLN A 299 1.49 23.59 -12.26
N ILE A 300 0.49 23.49 -13.15
CA ILE A 300 -0.91 23.83 -12.85
C ILE A 300 -1.44 22.92 -11.74
N MET A 301 -1.26 21.60 -11.88
CA MET A 301 -1.73 20.61 -10.92
C MET A 301 -1.06 20.78 -9.55
N LYS A 302 0.26 21.05 -9.52
CA LYS A 302 1.01 21.27 -8.27
C LYS A 302 0.51 22.52 -7.54
N THR A 303 0.32 23.63 -8.23
CA THR A 303 -0.20 24.88 -7.62
C THR A 303 -1.63 24.68 -7.12
N THR A 304 -2.49 24.04 -7.90
CA THR A 304 -3.85 23.67 -7.48
C THR A 304 -3.83 22.81 -6.22
N SER A 305 -2.93 21.84 -6.14
CA SER A 305 -2.82 20.96 -4.96
C SER A 305 -2.45 21.70 -3.68
N LEU A 306 -1.68 22.79 -3.76
CA LEU A 306 -1.37 23.63 -2.59
C LEU A 306 -2.62 24.35 -2.06
N ILE A 307 -3.47 24.85 -2.96
CA ILE A 307 -4.75 25.46 -2.59
C ILE A 307 -5.65 24.43 -1.89
N ILE A 308 -5.74 23.22 -2.44
CA ILE A 308 -6.53 22.13 -1.84
C ILE A 308 -5.99 21.77 -0.45
N LYS A 309 -4.68 21.69 -0.28
CA LYS A 309 -4.03 21.45 1.03
C LYS A 309 -4.43 22.50 2.08
N THR A 310 -4.62 23.75 1.68
CA THR A 310 -5.05 24.82 2.57
C THR A 310 -6.50 24.61 3.05
N TYR A 311 -7.42 24.30 2.14
CA TYR A 311 -8.83 24.07 2.48
C TYR A 311 -9.06 22.84 3.34
N PHE A 312 -8.24 21.81 3.18
CA PHE A 312 -8.34 20.53 3.90
C PHE A 312 -7.23 20.34 4.93
N SER A 313 -6.61 21.42 5.40
CA SER A 313 -5.47 21.34 6.30
C SER A 313 -5.76 20.52 7.57
N GLU A 314 -6.93 20.68 8.18
CA GLU A 314 -7.31 19.93 9.37
C GLU A 314 -7.48 18.43 9.09
N GLU A 315 -8.14 18.07 7.98
CA GLU A 315 -8.31 16.66 7.57
C GLU A 315 -6.97 16.02 7.23
N ILE A 316 -6.13 16.75 6.52
CA ILE A 316 -4.78 16.30 6.15
C ILE A 316 -3.94 16.09 7.41
N GLU A 317 -3.97 17.03 8.36
CA GLU A 317 -3.23 16.91 9.62
C GLU A 317 -3.72 15.73 10.47
N LYS A 318 -5.04 15.56 10.62
CA LYS A 318 -5.60 14.39 11.30
C LYS A 318 -5.14 13.08 10.67
N ARG A 319 -5.19 12.97 9.35
CA ARG A 319 -4.77 11.79 8.60
C ARG A 319 -3.26 11.58 8.67
N TYR A 320 -2.48 12.64 8.59
CA TYR A 320 -1.04 12.61 8.79
C TYR A 320 -0.67 12.06 10.18
N ASN A 321 -1.34 12.54 11.24
CA ASN A 321 -1.11 12.08 12.59
C ASN A 321 -1.47 10.58 12.76
N VAL A 322 -2.55 10.12 12.15
CA VAL A 322 -2.90 8.67 12.14
C VAL A 322 -1.83 7.85 11.43
N LYS A 323 -1.36 8.29 10.26
CA LYS A 323 -0.24 7.63 9.54
C LYS A 323 1.02 7.58 10.40
N LYS A 324 1.40 8.72 10.97
CA LYS A 324 2.58 8.84 11.81
C LYS A 324 2.52 7.90 13.00
N GLN A 325 1.40 7.89 13.73
CA GLN A 325 1.20 6.96 14.86
C GLN A 325 1.31 5.49 14.43
N LYS A 326 0.76 5.13 13.28
CA LYS A 326 0.84 3.75 12.75
C LYS A 326 2.27 3.36 12.39
N VAL A 327 3.01 4.25 11.72
CA VAL A 327 4.42 4.00 11.36
C VAL A 327 5.28 3.92 12.63
N GLU A 328 5.10 4.85 13.57
CA GLU A 328 5.82 4.83 14.85
C GLU A 328 5.47 3.57 15.65
N HIS A 329 4.19 3.21 15.75
CA HIS A 329 3.78 1.97 16.42
C HIS A 329 4.47 0.75 15.81
N TYR A 330 4.43 0.62 14.47
CA TYR A 330 5.11 -0.46 13.76
C TYR A 330 6.61 -0.51 14.10
N VAL A 331 7.30 0.64 14.00
CA VAL A 331 8.74 0.71 14.28
C VAL A 331 9.07 0.40 15.75
N TYR A 332 8.26 0.88 16.70
CA TYR A 332 8.60 0.67 18.12
C TYR A 332 8.16 -0.69 18.66
N THR A 333 7.17 -1.35 18.05
CA THR A 333 6.64 -2.63 18.57
C THR A 333 7.01 -3.83 17.71
N THR A 334 6.91 -3.71 16.38
CA THR A 334 7.06 -4.85 15.45
C THR A 334 8.44 -4.90 14.84
N ALA A 335 9.01 -3.74 14.43
CA ALA A 335 10.25 -3.65 13.67
C ALA A 335 11.25 -2.63 14.25
N PRO A 336 11.74 -2.82 15.50
CA PRO A 336 12.61 -1.83 16.16
C PRO A 336 13.94 -1.57 15.44
N TRP A 337 14.37 -2.48 14.57
CA TRP A 337 15.55 -2.28 13.72
C TRP A 337 15.40 -1.12 12.76
N ASN A 338 14.19 -0.75 12.37
CA ASN A 338 13.92 0.37 11.45
C ASN A 338 13.95 1.74 12.14
N LYS A 339 14.22 1.81 13.46
CA LYS A 339 14.19 3.05 14.24
C LYS A 339 15.14 4.13 13.70
N THR A 340 16.32 3.74 13.24
CA THR A 340 17.31 4.67 12.67
C THR A 340 16.87 5.23 11.32
N LEU A 341 16.03 4.50 10.58
CA LEU A 341 15.53 4.87 9.26
C LEU A 341 14.24 5.71 9.32
N LEU A 342 13.60 5.82 10.51
CA LEU A 342 12.33 6.53 10.66
C LEU A 342 12.42 8.00 10.23
N LYS A 343 13.56 8.66 10.44
CA LYS A 343 13.82 10.05 10.03
C LYS A 343 13.84 10.25 8.50
N ASP A 344 14.13 9.18 7.75
CA ASP A 344 14.28 9.21 6.29
C ASP A 344 12.98 8.83 5.57
N VAL A 345 11.92 8.51 6.34
CA VAL A 345 10.62 8.13 5.79
C VAL A 345 9.86 9.36 5.32
N ASN A 346 9.53 9.40 4.03
CA ASN A 346 8.61 10.40 3.51
C ASN A 346 7.16 10.03 3.89
N MET A 347 6.68 10.62 5.01
CA MET A 347 5.35 10.38 5.54
C MET A 347 4.23 10.79 4.57
N GLU A 348 4.45 11.78 3.71
CA GLU A 348 3.45 12.21 2.70
C GLU A 348 3.16 11.08 1.70
N SER A 349 4.17 10.28 1.35
CA SER A 349 4.03 9.18 0.39
C SER A 349 3.35 7.92 0.95
N ILE A 350 3.10 7.85 2.28
CA ILE A 350 2.51 6.69 2.93
C ILE A 350 0.98 6.79 2.89
N PRO A 351 0.26 5.76 2.37
CA PRO A 351 -1.19 5.68 2.48
C PRO A 351 -1.63 5.45 3.93
N ILE A 352 -2.83 5.93 4.31
CA ILE A 352 -3.40 5.69 5.66
C ILE A 352 -3.62 4.20 5.91
N GLY A 353 -4.10 3.47 4.90
CA GLY A 353 -4.36 2.04 4.94
C GLY A 353 -3.12 1.16 4.74
N VAL A 354 -1.90 1.71 4.89
CA VAL A 354 -0.66 0.95 4.67
C VAL A 354 -0.61 -0.31 5.54
N SER A 355 -0.24 -1.45 4.94
CA SER A 355 0.01 -2.69 5.66
C SER A 355 1.40 -2.70 6.32
N GLU A 356 1.61 -3.54 7.34
CA GLU A 356 2.94 -3.73 7.93
C GLU A 356 3.94 -4.28 6.90
N PHE A 357 3.49 -5.12 5.98
CA PHE A 357 4.31 -5.61 4.87
C PHE A 357 4.78 -4.46 3.96
N ASP A 358 3.88 -3.56 3.56
CA ASP A 358 4.24 -2.42 2.73
C ASP A 358 5.16 -1.43 3.47
N LEU A 359 4.99 -1.29 4.79
CA LEU A 359 5.91 -0.50 5.62
C LEU A 359 7.30 -1.11 5.60
N GLU A 360 7.43 -2.42 5.85
CA GLU A 360 8.72 -3.10 5.82
C GLU A 360 9.38 -2.96 4.44
N MET A 361 8.65 -3.17 3.35
CA MET A 361 9.17 -2.98 1.99
C MET A 361 9.72 -1.57 1.76
N ARG A 362 9.05 -0.55 2.31
CA ARG A 362 9.53 0.85 2.22
C ARG A 362 10.80 1.07 3.03
N PHE A 363 10.87 0.55 4.24
CA PHE A 363 12.08 0.63 5.07
C PHE A 363 13.25 -0.10 4.42
N GLN A 364 13.04 -1.29 3.86
CA GLN A 364 14.06 -2.03 3.13
C GLN A 364 14.55 -1.25 1.89
N LYS A 365 13.65 -0.58 1.18
CA LYS A 365 14.03 0.29 0.07
C LYS A 365 14.89 1.46 0.53
N ILE A 366 14.50 2.17 1.59
CA ILE A 366 15.29 3.28 2.16
C ILE A 366 16.68 2.78 2.56
N LYS A 367 16.76 1.62 3.23
CA LYS A 367 18.03 0.99 3.60
C LYS A 367 18.89 0.71 2.37
N PHE A 368 18.32 0.04 1.37
CA PHE A 368 19.02 -0.30 0.13
C PHE A 368 19.53 0.96 -0.61
N ASP A 369 18.70 1.99 -0.73
CA ASP A 369 19.08 3.25 -1.40
C ASP A 369 20.25 3.92 -0.66
N LYS A 370 20.24 3.93 0.68
CA LYS A 370 21.37 4.42 1.49
C LYS A 370 22.65 3.62 1.29
N GLU A 371 22.56 2.30 1.28
CA GLU A 371 23.71 1.42 1.05
C GLU A 371 24.32 1.63 -0.33
N GLN A 372 23.49 1.75 -1.36
CA GLN A 372 23.97 2.00 -2.73
C GLN A 372 24.62 3.39 -2.84
N ASN A 373 23.98 4.43 -2.27
CA ASN A 373 24.53 5.78 -2.28
C ASN A 373 25.88 5.84 -1.53
N ALA A 374 25.97 5.21 -0.36
CA ALA A 374 27.22 5.15 0.39
C ALA A 374 28.31 4.39 -0.38
N ARG A 375 27.94 3.30 -1.07
CA ARG A 375 28.88 2.55 -1.91
C ARG A 375 29.40 3.35 -3.10
N ILE A 376 28.52 4.11 -3.77
CA ILE A 376 28.89 4.98 -4.90
C ILE A 376 29.79 6.10 -4.38
N ALA A 377 29.40 6.75 -3.29
CA ALA A 377 30.18 7.84 -2.70
C ALA A 377 31.58 7.37 -2.23
N LEU A 378 31.69 6.19 -1.63
CA LEU A 378 32.99 5.60 -1.28
C LEU A 378 33.87 5.38 -2.50
N LYS A 379 33.29 4.92 -3.61
CA LYS A 379 34.04 4.72 -4.85
C LYS A 379 34.51 6.06 -5.43
N GLU A 380 33.65 7.06 -5.48
CA GLU A 380 34.00 8.41 -5.96
C GLU A 380 35.08 9.03 -5.10
N LEU A 381 35.00 8.86 -3.77
CA LEU A 381 36.02 9.31 -2.83
C LEU A 381 37.37 8.61 -3.10
N GLN A 382 37.35 7.30 -3.31
CA GLN A 382 38.55 6.51 -3.64
C GLN A 382 39.17 6.96 -4.96
N ASP A 383 38.34 7.26 -5.97
CA ASP A 383 38.80 7.77 -7.27
C ASP A 383 39.39 9.17 -7.12
N LYS A 384 38.81 10.08 -6.31
CA LYS A 384 39.37 11.39 -5.97
C LYS A 384 40.72 11.27 -5.27
N TYR A 385 40.87 10.40 -4.27
CA TYR A 385 42.16 10.16 -3.60
C TYR A 385 43.22 9.64 -4.56
N SER A 386 42.83 8.80 -5.51
CA SER A 386 43.74 8.20 -6.48
C SER A 386 44.20 9.20 -7.56
N SER A 387 43.37 10.19 -7.89
CA SER A 387 43.65 11.23 -8.88
C SER A 387 44.43 12.43 -8.35
N GLY A 388 44.54 12.60 -7.04
CA GLY A 388 45.29 13.71 -6.43
C GLY A 388 44.63 15.08 -6.60
N ASP A 389 43.31 15.11 -6.84
CA ASP A 389 42.56 16.35 -7.05
C ASP A 389 42.14 16.94 -5.70
N GLU A 390 42.95 17.86 -5.17
CA GLU A 390 42.71 18.54 -3.90
C GLU A 390 41.83 19.81 -4.03
N SER A 391 41.12 19.99 -5.13
CA SER A 391 40.40 21.23 -5.44
C SER A 391 38.98 21.30 -4.89
N GLY A 392 38.79 21.25 -3.57
CA GLY A 392 37.48 21.46 -2.94
C GLY A 392 37.61 22.06 -1.53
N ASP A 393 36.77 23.07 -1.20
CA ASP A 393 36.67 23.73 0.10
C ASP A 393 36.16 22.84 1.26
N ILE A 394 35.68 21.62 0.94
CA ILE A 394 35.31 20.61 1.92
C ILE A 394 36.46 19.63 1.99
N THR A 395 37.00 19.42 3.19
CA THR A 395 38.10 18.47 3.36
C THR A 395 37.59 17.07 3.02
N LEU A 396 38.39 16.31 2.26
CA LEU A 396 38.10 14.89 1.93
C LEU A 396 37.81 14.07 3.21
N GLU A 397 38.31 14.53 4.34
CA GLU A 397 38.05 13.95 5.67
C GLU A 397 36.60 14.14 6.11
N ASP A 398 35.97 15.28 5.82
CA ASP A 398 34.57 15.53 6.15
C ASP A 398 33.63 14.69 5.27
N GLU A 399 33.91 14.59 3.96
CA GLU A 399 33.19 13.69 3.03
C GLU A 399 33.30 12.23 3.49
N ALA A 400 34.51 11.77 3.85
CA ALA A 400 34.74 10.43 4.35
C ALA A 400 33.96 10.14 5.66
N ASN A 401 33.94 11.10 6.59
CA ASN A 401 33.23 10.97 7.86
C ASN A 401 31.72 10.90 7.67
N GLU A 402 31.15 11.63 6.71
CA GLU A 402 29.72 11.57 6.40
C GLU A 402 29.32 10.22 5.81
N ILE A 403 30.09 9.71 4.85
CA ILE A 403 29.89 8.39 4.24
C ILE A 403 30.02 7.27 5.28
N LEU A 404 31.04 7.33 6.14
CA LEU A 404 31.25 6.35 7.21
C LEU A 404 30.12 6.36 8.24
N LYS A 405 29.47 7.51 8.45
CA LYS A 405 28.30 7.61 9.32
C LYS A 405 27.12 6.83 8.75
N ASP A 406 26.84 6.94 7.46
CA ASP A 406 25.76 6.22 6.80
C ASP A 406 26.00 4.70 6.78
N VAL A 407 27.23 4.27 6.49
CA VAL A 407 27.64 2.85 6.60
C VAL A 407 27.44 2.34 8.02
N THR A 408 27.79 3.14 9.02
CA THR A 408 27.62 2.77 10.42
C THR A 408 26.14 2.68 10.84
N GLU A 409 25.27 3.53 10.29
CA GLU A 409 23.82 3.47 10.56
C GLU A 409 23.17 2.21 9.97
N THR A 410 23.55 1.80 8.76
CA THR A 410 23.06 0.55 8.16
C THR A 410 23.55 -0.70 8.89
N ALA A 411 24.82 -0.74 9.26
CA ALA A 411 25.37 -1.83 10.08
C ALA A 411 24.68 -1.95 11.44
N LYS A 412 24.31 -0.83 12.07
CA LYS A 412 23.52 -0.83 13.31
C LYS A 412 22.11 -1.40 13.10
N ASN A 413 21.52 -1.15 11.95
CA ASN A 413 20.20 -1.71 11.60
C ASN A 413 20.27 -3.25 11.50
N ASP A 414 21.31 -3.81 10.86
CA ASP A 414 21.49 -5.26 10.75
C ASP A 414 21.73 -5.92 12.10
N LEU A 415 22.56 -5.30 12.94
CA LEU A 415 22.77 -5.78 14.30
C LEU A 415 21.46 -5.72 15.11
N ALA A 416 20.68 -4.66 14.97
CA ALA A 416 19.40 -4.53 15.64
C ALA A 416 18.42 -5.61 15.18
N HIS A 417 18.36 -5.91 13.88
CA HIS A 417 17.55 -6.98 13.33
C HIS A 417 17.94 -8.35 13.92
N TYR A 418 19.22 -8.66 13.93
CA TYR A 418 19.74 -9.89 14.52
C TYR A 418 19.35 -10.03 16.00
N VAL A 419 19.51 -8.97 16.80
CA VAL A 419 19.11 -8.96 18.22
C VAL A 419 17.61 -9.18 18.39
N CYS A 420 16.78 -8.57 17.52
CA CYS A 420 15.33 -8.77 17.53
C CYS A 420 14.93 -10.21 17.18
N GLN A 421 15.64 -10.85 16.23
CA GLN A 421 15.44 -12.27 15.93
C GLN A 421 15.76 -13.15 17.15
N ARG A 422 16.87 -12.90 17.83
CA ARG A 422 17.22 -13.63 19.08
C ARG A 422 16.11 -13.52 20.12
N ARG A 423 15.54 -12.35 20.30
CA ARG A 423 14.40 -12.17 21.21
C ARG A 423 13.20 -13.04 20.80
N ARG A 424 12.82 -13.03 19.53
CA ARG A 424 11.70 -13.85 19.02
C ARG A 424 11.94 -15.34 19.23
N ILE A 425 13.18 -15.80 19.04
CA ILE A 425 13.56 -17.19 19.26
C ILE A 425 13.45 -17.56 20.76
N ILE A 426 13.91 -16.69 21.66
CA ILE A 426 13.76 -16.89 23.11
C ILE A 426 12.27 -16.97 23.50
N GLU A 427 11.44 -16.08 22.96
CA GLU A 427 9.99 -16.07 23.21
C GLU A 427 9.31 -17.34 22.65
N LEU A 428 9.71 -17.78 21.45
CA LEU A 428 9.23 -19.03 20.86
C LEU A 428 9.59 -20.24 21.72
N PHE A 429 10.86 -20.32 22.19
CA PHE A 429 11.32 -21.39 23.05
C PHE A 429 10.55 -21.42 24.38
N ASP A 430 10.28 -20.26 25.01
CA ASP A 430 9.48 -20.16 26.23
C ASP A 430 8.01 -20.57 25.99
N ASN A 431 7.44 -20.23 24.84
CA ASN A 431 6.08 -20.62 24.46
C ASN A 431 5.98 -22.14 24.21
N LEU A 432 6.97 -22.75 23.55
CA LEU A 432 7.01 -24.20 23.36
C LEU A 432 7.07 -24.92 24.70
N ARG A 433 7.89 -24.43 25.66
CA ARG A 433 7.97 -24.98 27.01
C ARG A 433 6.64 -24.91 27.76
N LYS A 434 5.85 -23.84 27.58
CA LYS A 434 4.59 -23.59 28.31
C LYS A 434 3.39 -24.30 27.70
N ARG A 435 3.36 -24.46 26.40
CA ARG A 435 2.19 -24.94 25.66
C ARG A 435 1.86 -26.39 26.03
N ILE A 436 0.60 -26.64 26.31
CA ILE A 436 0.04 -27.96 26.53
C ILE A 436 -1.14 -28.08 25.55
N ASP A 437 -0.98 -28.91 24.54
CA ASP A 437 -2.11 -29.32 23.71
C ASP A 437 -2.69 -30.64 24.25
N ASP A 438 -3.97 -30.64 24.58
CA ASP A 438 -4.75 -31.83 25.00
C ASP A 438 -4.08 -32.71 26.11
N GLY A 439 -3.36 -32.08 27.04
CA GLY A 439 -2.69 -32.77 28.12
C GLY A 439 -1.36 -33.47 27.74
N LYS A 440 -0.86 -33.28 26.53
CA LYS A 440 0.45 -33.74 26.09
C LYS A 440 1.41 -32.57 25.96
N SER A 441 2.57 -32.66 26.62
CA SER A 441 3.67 -31.70 26.38
C SER A 441 4.23 -31.89 24.98
N HIS A 442 4.81 -30.79 24.42
CA HIS A 442 5.52 -30.88 23.14
C HIS A 442 6.55 -31.99 23.13
N LYS A 443 6.79 -32.57 21.96
CA LYS A 443 7.81 -33.58 21.76
C LYS A 443 9.19 -32.97 22.01
N GLU A 444 10.10 -33.78 22.54
CA GLU A 444 11.51 -33.46 22.68
C GLU A 444 12.11 -32.92 21.36
N SER A 445 11.72 -33.53 20.25
CA SER A 445 12.14 -33.14 18.91
C SER A 445 11.82 -31.71 18.52
N GLU A 446 10.75 -31.09 19.05
CA GLU A 446 10.40 -29.70 18.73
C GLU A 446 11.35 -28.72 19.39
N MET A 447 11.72 -29.00 20.63
CA MET A 447 12.72 -28.20 21.37
C MET A 447 14.11 -28.39 20.79
N HIS A 448 14.46 -29.62 20.44
CA HIS A 448 15.75 -29.97 19.84
C HIS A 448 15.90 -29.27 18.48
N ASN A 449 14.93 -29.44 17.57
CA ASN A 449 14.98 -28.84 16.24
C ASN A 449 15.03 -27.30 16.26
N LEU A 450 14.50 -26.64 17.30
CA LEU A 450 14.65 -25.19 17.44
C LEU A 450 16.10 -24.79 17.78
N ILE A 451 16.82 -25.63 18.51
CA ILE A 451 18.23 -25.38 18.89
C ILE A 451 19.17 -25.81 17.76
N PHE A 452 18.99 -27.03 17.27
CA PHE A 452 19.71 -27.56 16.12
C PHE A 452 18.87 -28.66 15.44
N PRO A 453 18.75 -28.68 14.09
CA PRO A 453 17.97 -29.70 13.38
C PRO A 453 18.47 -31.12 13.62
N MET A 454 17.55 -32.04 13.96
CA MET A 454 17.87 -33.46 14.20
C MET A 454 18.34 -34.16 12.90
N ILE A 455 19.22 -35.19 13.07
CA ILE A 455 19.74 -36.01 11.95
C ILE A 455 20.55 -35.18 10.94
N LYS A 456 21.15 -34.08 11.40
CA LYS A 456 21.94 -33.17 10.59
C LYS A 456 23.34 -32.93 11.19
N ASP A 457 24.22 -32.37 10.38
CA ASP A 457 25.51 -31.87 10.85
C ASP A 457 25.76 -30.46 10.30
N ASP A 458 26.83 -29.80 10.75
CA ASP A 458 27.17 -28.42 10.38
C ASP A 458 27.59 -28.23 8.91
N ARG A 459 27.82 -29.33 8.15
CA ARG A 459 28.02 -29.27 6.70
C ARG A 459 26.68 -29.09 5.93
N GLU A 460 25.58 -29.51 6.56
CA GLU A 460 24.23 -29.42 6.03
C GLU A 460 23.48 -28.19 6.57
N ILE A 461 23.88 -27.69 7.73
CA ILE A 461 23.22 -26.58 8.44
C ILE A 461 24.20 -25.42 8.59
N GLY A 462 23.88 -24.29 8.00
CA GLY A 462 24.68 -23.08 8.15
C GLY A 462 24.63 -22.46 9.54
N TYR A 463 25.62 -21.65 9.85
CA TYR A 463 25.72 -20.94 11.14
C TYR A 463 24.45 -20.13 11.48
N GLU A 464 23.76 -19.59 10.48
CA GLU A 464 22.55 -18.77 10.66
C GLU A 464 21.27 -19.62 10.83
N ASP A 465 21.35 -20.94 10.53
CA ASP A 465 20.20 -21.83 10.49
C ASP A 465 20.01 -22.63 11.79
N HIS A 466 20.82 -22.37 12.83
CA HIS A 466 20.70 -23.00 14.12
C HIS A 466 20.75 -21.99 15.28
N ASN A 467 20.31 -22.42 16.48
CA ASN A 467 20.21 -21.56 17.66
C ASN A 467 20.99 -22.11 18.88
N LEU A 468 22.14 -22.69 18.65
CA LEU A 468 23.02 -23.20 19.73
C LEU A 468 23.40 -22.14 20.76
N TRP A 469 23.44 -20.87 20.34
CA TRP A 469 23.65 -19.72 21.24
C TRP A 469 22.62 -19.64 22.39
N LEU A 470 21.44 -20.27 22.24
CA LEU A 470 20.45 -20.37 23.33
C LEU A 470 21.06 -21.10 24.55
N LEU A 471 21.83 -22.15 24.33
CA LEU A 471 22.49 -22.92 25.36
C LEU A 471 23.71 -22.17 25.91
N ASP A 472 24.63 -21.81 25.02
CA ASP A 472 25.83 -21.01 25.31
C ASP A 472 26.40 -20.42 24.01
N GLU A 473 26.95 -19.20 24.07
CA GLU A 473 27.57 -18.53 22.91
C GLU A 473 28.81 -19.29 22.42
N ARG A 474 29.46 -20.04 23.30
CA ARG A 474 30.66 -20.86 22.97
C ARG A 474 30.34 -21.96 21.96
N PHE A 475 29.10 -22.41 21.85
CA PHE A 475 28.69 -23.42 20.87
C PHE A 475 28.71 -22.94 19.41
N ASN A 476 29.03 -21.68 19.19
CA ASN A 476 29.26 -21.13 17.87
C ASN A 476 30.73 -21.24 17.39
N PHE A 477 31.65 -21.69 18.27
CA PHE A 477 33.07 -21.83 17.92
C PHE A 477 33.43 -23.33 17.84
N THR A 478 32.96 -23.98 16.80
CA THR A 478 33.00 -25.43 16.65
C THR A 478 33.78 -25.86 15.41
N GLN A 479 34.47 -26.99 15.49
CA GLN A 479 35.08 -27.64 14.35
C GLN A 479 34.11 -28.61 13.66
N TYR A 480 33.24 -29.27 14.45
CA TYR A 480 32.23 -30.17 13.92
C TYR A 480 31.08 -30.32 14.92
N ILE A 481 29.86 -30.38 14.39
CA ILE A 481 28.62 -30.62 15.13
C ILE A 481 27.88 -31.78 14.47
N ALA A 482 27.47 -32.77 15.27
CA ALA A 482 26.59 -33.85 14.84
C ALA A 482 25.36 -33.94 15.72
N SER A 483 24.18 -34.00 15.12
CA SER A 483 22.90 -34.18 15.80
C SER A 483 22.31 -35.53 15.42
N ASP A 484 22.04 -36.38 16.40
CA ASP A 484 21.45 -37.74 16.23
C ASP A 484 22.10 -38.51 15.07
N LYS A 485 23.38 -38.30 14.80
CA LYS A 485 24.16 -39.03 13.80
C LYS A 485 25.04 -40.06 14.45
N VAL A 486 25.18 -41.22 13.79
CA VAL A 486 26.04 -42.31 14.21
C VAL A 486 27.47 -41.82 14.31
N ILE A 487 27.98 -41.74 15.55
CA ILE A 487 29.38 -41.40 15.84
C ILE A 487 30.24 -42.66 15.77
N SER A 488 29.66 -43.86 15.87
CA SER A 488 30.39 -45.14 15.83
C SER A 488 29.54 -46.23 15.19
N SER A 489 30.15 -46.99 14.28
CA SER A 489 29.53 -48.11 13.57
C SER A 489 29.08 -49.31 14.44
N SER A 490 29.40 -49.30 15.72
CA SER A 490 29.19 -50.46 16.62
C SER A 490 28.00 -50.36 17.56
N ASP A 491 27.30 -49.22 17.65
CA ASP A 491 26.19 -49.05 18.59
C ASP A 491 25.20 -47.96 18.07
N HIS A 492 23.91 -48.30 18.05
CA HIS A 492 22.82 -47.44 17.52
C HIS A 492 22.30 -46.37 18.51
N LYS A 493 23.00 -46.15 19.64
CA LYS A 493 22.64 -45.12 20.64
C LYS A 493 23.60 -43.96 20.54
N GLU A 494 23.10 -42.79 20.26
CA GLU A 494 23.84 -41.58 19.98
C GLU A 494 23.38 -40.43 20.86
N PRO A 495 24.27 -39.43 21.15
CA PRO A 495 23.85 -38.23 21.82
C PRO A 495 22.97 -37.40 20.95
N ASP A 496 22.06 -36.65 21.55
CA ASP A 496 21.23 -35.69 20.80
C ASP A 496 22.12 -34.66 20.08
N LEU A 497 23.16 -34.14 20.73
CA LEU A 497 24.20 -33.34 20.08
C LEU A 497 25.61 -33.77 20.56
N ALA A 498 26.53 -33.96 19.63
CA ALA A 498 27.97 -34.03 19.88
C ALA A 498 28.66 -32.86 19.17
N ILE A 499 29.39 -32.07 19.90
CA ILE A 499 30.06 -30.86 19.45
C ILE A 499 31.54 -30.99 19.71
N PHE A 500 32.35 -30.85 18.68
CA PHE A 500 33.81 -30.83 18.76
C PHE A 500 34.29 -29.41 18.53
N TYR A 501 35.02 -28.88 19.48
CA TYR A 501 35.54 -27.52 19.39
C TYR A 501 36.91 -27.48 18.73
N GLU A 502 37.28 -26.31 18.24
CA GLU A 502 38.63 -26.04 17.82
C GLU A 502 39.63 -26.30 18.99
N SER A 503 40.79 -26.79 18.64
CA SER A 503 41.82 -27.09 19.63
C SER A 503 42.24 -25.83 20.41
N GLY A 504 42.28 -25.93 21.73
CA GLY A 504 42.70 -24.85 22.61
C GLY A 504 41.67 -23.76 22.91
N LEU A 505 40.39 -23.91 22.49
CA LEU A 505 39.33 -22.91 22.75
C LEU A 505 39.05 -22.75 24.26
N PHE A 506 38.94 -23.85 25.01
CA PHE A 506 38.62 -23.81 26.45
C PHE A 506 39.80 -24.14 27.36
N TYR A 507 40.82 -24.80 26.84
CA TYR A 507 41.91 -25.28 27.61
C TYR A 507 43.23 -25.28 26.82
N ARG A 508 44.23 -24.59 27.36
CA ARG A 508 45.61 -24.63 26.89
C ARG A 508 46.48 -25.21 28.02
N ASN A 509 47.04 -26.36 27.80
CA ASN A 509 48.01 -26.97 28.72
C ASN A 509 49.45 -26.76 28.19
N GLY A 510 49.95 -25.53 28.31
CA GLY A 510 51.25 -25.16 27.77
C GLY A 510 51.33 -25.24 26.25
N ASP A 511 52.54 -25.18 25.70
CA ASP A 511 52.78 -25.14 24.24
C ASP A 511 52.55 -26.49 23.52
N ASN A 512 52.14 -27.56 24.23
CA ASN A 512 52.07 -28.93 23.70
C ASN A 512 50.71 -29.63 23.81
N ALA A 513 49.64 -28.95 24.20
CA ALA A 513 48.32 -29.60 24.31
C ALA A 513 47.52 -29.41 23.06
N ILE A 514 47.45 -30.43 22.24
CA ILE A 514 46.70 -30.48 21.00
C ILE A 514 45.51 -31.42 21.21
N THR A 515 44.47 -30.98 21.95
CA THR A 515 43.22 -31.73 22.04
C THR A 515 42.03 -30.80 21.77
N SER A 516 41.04 -31.33 21.10
CA SER A 516 39.77 -30.63 20.83
C SER A 516 38.82 -30.92 21.99
N PRO A 517 38.38 -29.90 22.73
CA PRO A 517 37.32 -30.09 23.73
C PRO A 517 36.05 -30.64 23.10
N ILE A 518 35.26 -31.38 23.85
CA ILE A 518 34.04 -32.01 23.38
C ILE A 518 32.88 -31.53 24.25
N ALA A 519 31.77 -31.16 23.61
CA ALA A 519 30.50 -31.01 24.33
C ALA A 519 29.50 -32.06 23.88
N ILE A 520 28.75 -32.56 24.84
CA ILE A 520 27.63 -33.48 24.63
C ILE A 520 26.40 -32.82 25.22
N VAL A 521 25.34 -32.70 24.44
CA VAL A 521 24.05 -32.21 24.92
C VAL A 521 23.03 -33.33 24.82
N GLU A 522 22.29 -33.53 25.89
CA GLU A 522 21.21 -34.51 26.00
C GLU A 522 19.93 -33.77 26.37
N PHE A 523 18.93 -33.84 25.52
CA PHE A 523 17.61 -33.24 25.74
C PHE A 523 16.66 -34.26 26.38
N LYS A 524 15.76 -33.77 27.19
CA LYS A 524 14.63 -34.54 27.69
C LYS A 524 13.35 -33.74 27.50
N ARG A 525 12.28 -34.44 27.23
CA ARG A 525 10.97 -33.81 26.99
C ARG A 525 10.57 -32.85 28.11
N PRO A 526 10.12 -31.64 27.82
CA PRO A 526 9.58 -30.73 28.82
C PRO A 526 8.44 -31.36 29.63
N LYS A 527 8.38 -31.03 30.92
CA LYS A 527 7.35 -31.53 31.87
C LYS A 527 7.34 -33.05 32.05
N ARG A 528 8.42 -33.74 31.71
CA ARG A 528 8.62 -35.14 32.06
C ARG A 528 8.85 -35.30 33.55
N THR A 529 8.00 -36.07 34.24
CA THR A 529 8.01 -36.21 35.70
C THR A 529 8.60 -37.55 36.19
N SER A 530 8.71 -38.52 35.31
CA SER A 530 9.20 -39.87 35.67
C SER A 530 10.32 -40.34 34.75
N TYR A 531 11.35 -40.91 35.36
CA TYR A 531 12.51 -41.46 34.68
C TYR A 531 12.81 -42.85 35.25
N PRO A 532 12.76 -43.94 34.45
CA PRO A 532 13.34 -45.23 34.86
C PRO A 532 14.84 -45.09 35.06
N ASP A 533 15.42 -45.93 35.92
CA ASP A 533 16.86 -45.87 36.22
C ASP A 533 17.73 -46.13 34.98
N GLU A 534 17.24 -46.92 34.03
CA GLU A 534 17.92 -47.18 32.75
C GLU A 534 17.97 -45.94 31.84
N GLU A 535 17.06 -44.99 32.05
CA GLU A 535 16.96 -43.73 31.29
C GLU A 535 17.60 -42.54 32.04
N ASN A 536 18.51 -42.82 33.00
CA ASN A 536 19.27 -41.77 33.67
C ASN A 536 20.09 -40.96 32.64
N PRO A 537 19.79 -39.66 32.42
CA PRO A 537 20.42 -38.87 31.34
C PRO A 537 21.91 -38.62 31.63
N ILE A 538 22.31 -38.55 32.91
CA ILE A 538 23.73 -38.37 33.29
C ILE A 538 24.54 -39.60 32.85
N ASN A 539 24.02 -40.79 33.12
CA ASN A 539 24.67 -42.04 32.73
C ASN A 539 24.68 -42.24 31.21
N GLN A 540 23.64 -41.77 30.53
CA GLN A 540 23.58 -41.78 29.05
C GLN A 540 24.71 -40.94 28.47
N ALA A 541 24.80 -39.66 28.88
CA ALA A 541 25.82 -38.73 28.40
C ALA A 541 27.25 -39.18 28.75
N LEU A 542 27.47 -39.69 29.96
CA LEU A 542 28.77 -40.25 30.35
C LEU A 542 29.18 -41.47 29.51
N ARG A 543 28.23 -42.30 29.08
CA ARG A 543 28.51 -43.42 28.17
C ARG A 543 28.98 -42.91 26.79
N TYR A 544 28.35 -41.86 26.27
CA TYR A 544 28.79 -41.25 25.02
C TYR A 544 30.18 -40.63 25.15
N ALA A 545 30.43 -39.89 26.23
CA ALA A 545 31.75 -39.35 26.53
C ALA A 545 32.81 -40.45 26.54
N GLY A 546 32.51 -41.56 27.24
CA GLY A 546 33.43 -42.70 27.33
C GLY A 546 33.74 -43.37 26.00
N LYS A 547 32.77 -43.40 25.05
CA LYS A 547 32.99 -43.92 23.70
C LYS A 547 33.90 -43.00 22.90
N ILE A 548 33.61 -41.71 22.90
CA ILE A 548 34.41 -40.72 22.17
C ILE A 548 35.84 -40.70 22.70
N LEU A 549 36.03 -40.66 24.01
CA LEU A 549 37.35 -40.70 24.66
C LEU A 549 38.13 -42.01 24.39
N ALA A 550 37.44 -43.10 24.05
CA ALA A 550 38.08 -44.36 23.65
C ALA A 550 38.40 -44.43 22.14
N GLY A 551 38.29 -43.34 21.41
CA GLY A 551 38.56 -43.29 19.97
C GLY A 551 37.48 -44.00 19.14
N LYS A 552 36.29 -44.26 19.70
CA LYS A 552 35.18 -44.90 18.98
C LYS A 552 34.25 -43.86 18.37
N TYR A 553 34.76 -43.06 17.45
CA TYR A 553 34.02 -42.08 16.67
C TYR A 553 34.59 -42.04 15.26
N GLU A 554 33.73 -41.74 14.28
CA GLU A 554 34.09 -41.61 12.88
C GLU A 554 33.81 -40.16 12.45
N MET A 555 34.85 -39.45 12.02
CA MET A 555 34.68 -38.13 11.44
C MET A 555 34.32 -38.26 9.98
N PRO A 556 33.46 -37.40 9.45
CA PRO A 556 33.16 -37.38 8.04
C PRO A 556 34.40 -37.11 7.17
N GLU A 557 34.46 -37.72 5.97
CA GLU A 557 35.54 -37.48 5.03
C GLU A 557 35.72 -36.00 4.70
N GLY A 558 36.98 -35.54 4.69
CA GLY A 558 37.33 -34.16 4.35
C GLY A 558 37.40 -33.18 5.52
N LEU A 559 37.11 -33.60 6.75
CA LEU A 559 37.36 -32.81 7.95
C LEU A 559 38.74 -33.10 8.53
N GLU A 560 39.33 -32.09 9.16
CA GLU A 560 40.55 -32.29 9.95
C GLU A 560 40.29 -33.28 11.07
N GLU A 561 41.26 -34.13 11.36
CA GLU A 561 41.16 -35.14 12.42
C GLU A 561 41.05 -34.47 13.78
N VAL A 562 39.95 -34.74 14.49
CA VAL A 562 39.75 -34.28 15.87
C VAL A 562 40.66 -35.10 16.78
N ILE A 563 41.57 -34.43 17.49
CA ILE A 563 42.52 -35.10 18.38
C ILE A 563 41.91 -35.24 19.78
N VAL A 564 41.60 -36.46 20.17
CA VAL A 564 41.02 -36.81 21.46
C VAL A 564 41.99 -37.68 22.24
N ASP A 565 42.35 -37.22 23.45
CA ASP A 565 43.16 -37.99 24.41
C ASP A 565 42.36 -38.18 25.70
N LYS A 566 42.17 -39.44 26.10
CA LYS A 566 41.35 -39.81 27.25
C LYS A 566 41.80 -39.15 28.55
N SER A 567 43.06 -38.81 28.68
CA SER A 567 43.67 -38.30 29.93
C SER A 567 43.60 -36.77 30.05
N ILE A 568 43.50 -36.07 28.90
CA ILE A 568 43.60 -34.59 28.87
C ILE A 568 42.45 -33.91 28.18
N THR A 569 41.73 -34.58 27.26
CA THR A 569 40.60 -33.95 26.54
C THR A 569 39.49 -33.56 27.52
N PRO A 570 39.12 -32.26 27.62
CA PRO A 570 38.02 -31.85 28.44
C PRO A 570 36.67 -32.20 27.77
N VAL A 571 35.75 -32.72 28.58
CA VAL A 571 34.39 -33.01 28.14
C VAL A 571 33.41 -32.13 28.90
N TYR A 572 32.49 -31.51 28.17
CA TYR A 572 31.40 -30.72 28.74
C TYR A 572 30.07 -31.43 28.44
N ILE A 573 29.34 -31.79 29.48
CA ILE A 573 28.05 -32.48 29.37
C ILE A 573 26.95 -31.55 29.83
N TYR A 574 26.03 -31.29 28.96
CA TYR A 574 24.84 -30.48 29.23
C TYR A 574 23.60 -31.35 29.14
N ILE A 575 22.84 -31.41 30.23
CA ILE A 575 21.55 -32.13 30.25
C ILE A 575 20.45 -31.11 30.39
N VAL A 576 19.60 -31.06 29.38
CA VAL A 576 18.50 -30.11 29.29
C VAL A 576 17.19 -30.82 29.65
N CYS A 577 16.69 -30.56 30.86
CA CYS A 577 15.46 -31.20 31.37
C CYS A 577 14.84 -30.35 32.47
N ASP A 578 13.57 -30.60 32.81
CA ASP A 578 13.00 -30.04 34.03
C ASP A 578 13.56 -30.76 35.24
N VAL A 579 13.93 -29.98 36.27
CA VAL A 579 14.46 -30.51 37.53
C VAL A 579 13.29 -31.04 38.34
N VAL A 580 13.15 -32.36 38.37
CA VAL A 580 12.11 -33.09 39.09
C VAL A 580 12.79 -34.00 40.14
N PRO A 581 12.07 -34.48 41.19
CA PRO A 581 12.70 -35.25 42.28
C PRO A 581 13.57 -36.43 41.82
N LYS A 582 13.21 -37.08 40.70
CA LYS A 582 14.04 -38.17 40.16
C LYS A 582 15.33 -37.71 39.51
N ILE A 583 15.33 -36.50 38.92
CA ILE A 583 16.56 -35.87 38.39
C ILE A 583 17.44 -35.39 39.55
N GLU A 584 16.85 -34.88 40.63
CA GLU A 584 17.58 -34.53 41.86
C GLU A 584 18.28 -35.77 42.46
N GLU A 585 17.58 -36.92 42.60
CA GLU A 585 18.15 -38.18 43.03
C GLU A 585 19.33 -38.62 42.14
N PHE A 586 19.20 -38.53 40.82
CA PHE A 586 20.29 -38.87 39.91
C PHE A 586 21.49 -37.92 40.03
N ALA A 587 21.23 -36.63 40.26
CA ALA A 587 22.28 -35.63 40.48
C ALA A 587 23.05 -35.91 41.79
N ASP A 588 22.33 -36.20 42.87
CA ASP A 588 22.93 -36.55 44.17
C ASP A 588 23.78 -37.81 44.06
N LEU A 589 23.27 -38.88 43.42
CA LEU A 589 24.02 -40.12 43.18
C LEU A 589 25.28 -39.91 42.33
N ALA A 590 25.25 -38.95 41.41
CA ALA A 590 26.39 -38.54 40.58
C ALA A 590 27.34 -37.56 41.29
N GLY A 591 27.05 -37.15 42.54
CA GLY A 591 27.85 -36.19 43.29
C GLY A 591 27.80 -34.76 42.73
N LEU A 592 26.70 -34.37 42.06
CA LEU A 592 26.54 -33.02 41.54
C LEU A 592 25.98 -32.08 42.61
N ALA A 593 26.46 -30.85 42.65
CA ALA A 593 25.97 -29.80 43.53
C ALA A 593 24.82 -29.02 42.86
N ILE A 594 23.86 -28.58 43.68
CA ILE A 594 22.78 -27.70 43.18
C ILE A 594 23.36 -26.35 42.75
N SER A 595 22.88 -25.80 41.62
CA SER A 595 23.30 -24.48 41.15
C SER A 595 22.81 -23.37 42.12
N PRO A 596 23.55 -22.25 42.24
CA PRO A 596 23.18 -21.15 43.16
C PRO A 596 21.79 -20.59 42.93
N ASP A 597 21.32 -20.61 41.71
CA ASP A 597 19.98 -20.15 41.29
C ASP A 597 18.88 -21.21 41.46
N LYS A 598 19.24 -22.40 41.95
CA LYS A 598 18.35 -23.56 42.16
C LYS A 598 17.60 -24.04 40.90
N GLN A 599 18.14 -23.74 39.74
CA GLN A 599 17.53 -24.11 38.46
C GLN A 599 18.25 -25.26 37.74
N GLY A 600 19.18 -25.91 38.40
CA GLY A 600 19.96 -26.99 37.85
C GLY A 600 20.99 -27.56 38.83
N TYR A 601 21.87 -28.41 38.33
CA TYR A 601 22.96 -29.05 39.05
C TYR A 601 24.25 -28.98 38.25
N PHE A 602 25.39 -28.99 38.92
CA PHE A 602 26.69 -29.01 38.25
C PHE A 602 27.73 -29.80 39.05
N GLY A 603 28.74 -30.30 38.38
CA GLY A 603 29.83 -30.99 39.02
C GLY A 603 30.89 -31.49 38.03
N TYR A 604 31.88 -32.19 38.57
CA TYR A 604 32.98 -32.69 37.77
C TYR A 604 33.16 -34.21 38.00
N ASN A 605 33.27 -34.95 36.91
CA ASN A 605 33.56 -36.37 36.94
C ASN A 605 35.00 -36.62 36.47
N SER A 606 35.88 -36.93 37.43
CA SER A 606 37.32 -37.14 37.20
C SER A 606 37.64 -38.32 36.30
N LYS A 607 36.79 -39.34 36.24
CA LYS A 607 37.00 -40.53 35.41
C LYS A 607 36.94 -40.23 33.92
N TYR A 608 36.10 -39.27 33.55
CA TYR A 608 35.86 -38.88 32.14
C TYR A 608 36.39 -37.49 31.82
N ASN A 609 37.12 -36.84 32.76
CA ASN A 609 37.51 -35.43 32.63
C ASN A 609 36.33 -34.53 32.21
N ALA A 610 35.16 -34.81 32.80
CA ALA A 610 33.89 -34.27 32.35
C ALA A 610 33.31 -33.26 33.35
N TYR A 611 33.07 -32.03 32.90
CA TYR A 611 32.20 -31.10 33.58
C TYR A 611 30.75 -31.41 33.18
N ILE A 612 29.87 -31.59 34.15
CA ILE A 612 28.47 -31.94 33.95
C ILE A 612 27.61 -30.80 34.45
N GLU A 613 26.68 -30.36 33.65
CA GLU A 613 25.69 -29.33 34.01
C GLU A 613 24.30 -29.78 33.61
N ILE A 614 23.38 -29.82 34.57
CA ILE A 614 21.94 -30.00 34.32
C ILE A 614 21.31 -28.62 34.32
N LYS A 615 20.67 -28.26 33.23
CA LYS A 615 19.98 -26.97 33.03
C LYS A 615 18.48 -27.17 32.81
N SER A 616 17.67 -26.50 33.64
CA SER A 616 16.24 -26.46 33.33
C SER A 616 15.97 -25.62 32.07
N PHE A 617 14.88 -25.90 31.36
CA PHE A 617 14.45 -25.07 30.25
C PHE A 617 14.27 -23.62 30.66
N LYS A 618 13.78 -23.38 31.89
CA LYS A 618 13.65 -22.02 32.43
C LYS A 618 15.00 -21.34 32.58
N LYS A 619 16.02 -22.07 33.08
CA LYS A 619 17.39 -21.53 33.21
C LYS A 619 17.96 -21.10 31.84
N ILE A 620 17.81 -21.93 30.82
CA ILE A 620 18.27 -21.60 29.46
C ILE A 620 17.65 -20.28 28.98
N ILE A 621 16.34 -20.10 29.18
CA ILE A 621 15.61 -18.89 28.80
C ILE A 621 16.13 -17.69 29.60
N ASP A 622 16.25 -17.82 30.92
CA ASP A 622 16.68 -16.74 31.79
C ASP A 622 18.12 -16.31 31.47
N ASP A 623 19.02 -17.27 31.25
CA ASP A 623 20.42 -17.04 30.87
C ASP A 623 20.50 -16.36 29.50
N ALA A 624 19.72 -16.81 28.49
CA ALA A 624 19.68 -16.22 27.18
C ALA A 624 19.12 -14.78 27.20
N LYS A 625 18.08 -14.53 28.00
CA LYS A 625 17.54 -13.17 28.21
C LYS A 625 18.60 -12.28 28.87
N MET A 626 19.30 -12.78 29.88
CA MET A 626 20.32 -12.02 30.59
C MET A 626 21.49 -11.65 29.68
N ARG A 627 22.02 -12.59 28.89
CA ARG A 627 23.10 -12.32 27.93
C ARG A 627 22.72 -11.24 26.91
N ASN A 628 21.47 -11.18 26.48
CA ASN A 628 20.97 -10.22 25.50
C ASN A 628 20.34 -8.96 26.11
N GLN A 629 20.26 -8.84 27.44
CA GLN A 629 19.51 -7.78 28.14
C GLN A 629 19.97 -6.36 27.78
N ILE A 630 21.28 -6.15 27.66
CA ILE A 630 21.83 -4.81 27.31
C ILE A 630 21.39 -4.39 25.93
N PHE A 631 21.41 -5.32 24.97
CA PHE A 631 20.97 -5.06 23.61
C PHE A 631 19.47 -4.78 23.57
N PHE A 632 18.66 -5.58 24.27
CA PHE A 632 17.20 -5.38 24.35
C PHE A 632 16.86 -4.00 24.93
N LYS A 633 17.55 -3.57 26.01
CA LYS A 633 17.37 -2.23 26.59
C LYS A 633 17.73 -1.11 25.60
N LYS A 634 18.86 -1.23 24.91
CA LYS A 634 19.31 -0.22 23.94
C LYS A 634 18.35 -0.06 22.76
N LEU A 635 17.67 -1.13 22.38
CA LEU A 635 16.66 -1.13 21.32
C LEU A 635 15.25 -0.76 21.81
N GLY A 636 15.05 -0.57 23.13
CA GLY A 636 13.73 -0.28 23.70
C GLY A 636 12.76 -1.47 23.66
N LEU A 637 13.29 -2.68 23.76
CA LEU A 637 12.53 -3.94 23.71
C LEU A 637 12.21 -4.51 25.12
N LEU A 638 12.66 -3.85 26.17
CA LEU A 638 12.38 -4.18 27.56
C LEU A 638 11.55 -3.10 28.21
#